data_bfa239ccf0a1ddd83c499e40634a96a7
#
_entry.id   bfa239ccf0a1ddd83c499e40634a96a7
#
_cell.length_a   1.000
_cell.length_b   1.000
_cell.length_c   1.000
_cell.angle_alpha   90.00
_cell.angle_beta   90.00
_cell.angle_gamma   90.00
#
_symmetry.space_group_name_H-M   'P 1'
#
loop_
_entity.id
_entity.type
_entity.pdbx_description
1 polymer ?
#
loop_
_entity_poly.entity_id
_entity_poly.type
_entity_poly.pdbx_seq_one_letter_code
_entity_poly.pdbx_strand_id
1 'polypeptide(L)'
;AFDMLEECITMVAYMLEHITVKEDILSDTKYDAIFSVEEVNRLALEEGVPFREAYKQVGASIENGTFVPNKNINHTHQGSIGNLCNDMIEAKMNSIIEGFPFNTIDSAINKLTSK
;
A
#
# COMPACT_ATOMS: atom_id res chain seq x y z
N ALA A 1 25.37 11.54 -7.02
CA ALA A 1 24.33 10.50 -6.92
C ALA A 1 23.48 10.66 -5.65
N PHE A 2 24.12 10.88 -4.48
CA PHE A 2 23.37 11.03 -3.20
C PHE A 2 22.54 12.31 -3.18
N ASP A 3 23.06 13.43 -3.67
CA ASP A 3 22.35 14.72 -3.73
C ASP A 3 21.05 14.60 -4.54
N MET A 4 21.09 13.92 -5.68
CA MET A 4 19.91 13.66 -6.50
C MET A 4 18.88 12.76 -5.78
N LEU A 5 19.35 11.80 -4.99
CA LEU A 5 18.44 10.95 -4.20
C LEU A 5 17.75 11.76 -3.09
N GLU A 6 18.50 12.62 -2.40
CA GLU A 6 17.96 13.52 -1.39
C GLU A 6 16.91 14.47 -1.97
N GLU A 7 17.20 15.07 -3.14
CA GLU A 7 16.24 15.91 -3.85
C GLU A 7 14.96 15.14 -4.23
N CYS A 8 15.08 13.89 -4.71
CA CYS A 8 13.93 13.04 -5.01
C CYS A 8 13.10 12.74 -3.76
N ILE A 9 13.74 12.39 -2.64
CA ILE A 9 13.04 12.12 -1.38
C ILE A 9 12.32 13.38 -0.88
N THR A 10 12.98 14.53 -0.93
CA THR A 10 12.39 15.82 -0.55
C THR A 10 11.17 16.15 -1.41
N MET A 11 11.27 15.92 -2.72
CA MET A 11 10.14 16.14 -3.63
C MET A 11 8.97 15.21 -3.33
N VAL A 12 9.24 13.92 -3.07
CA VAL A 12 8.20 12.95 -2.71
C VAL A 12 7.53 13.35 -1.39
N ALA A 13 8.28 13.76 -0.38
CA ALA A 13 7.72 14.24 0.88
C ALA A 13 6.82 15.44 0.66
N TYR A 14 7.27 16.43 -0.10
CA TYR A 14 6.47 17.59 -0.48
C TYR A 14 5.17 17.20 -1.20
N MET A 15 5.24 16.28 -2.15
CA MET A 15 4.05 15.80 -2.87
C MET A 15 3.06 15.13 -1.93
N LEU A 16 3.52 14.31 -0.99
CA LEU A 16 2.65 13.62 -0.02
C LEU A 16 1.92 14.60 0.90
N GLU A 17 2.59 15.65 1.35
CA GLU A 17 1.98 16.71 2.17
C GLU A 17 0.88 17.49 1.44
N HIS A 18 0.93 17.51 0.10
CA HIS A 18 0.02 18.31 -0.73
C HIS A 18 -1.00 17.45 -1.49
N ILE A 19 -1.09 16.14 -1.21
CA ILE A 19 -2.11 15.27 -1.77
C ILE A 19 -3.47 15.58 -1.17
N THR A 20 -4.45 15.82 -2.04
CA THR A 20 -5.86 15.87 -1.65
C THR A 20 -6.55 14.61 -2.16
N VAL A 21 -7.04 13.79 -1.24
CA VAL A 21 -7.80 12.59 -1.57
C VAL A 21 -9.27 12.97 -1.79
N LYS A 22 -9.87 12.53 -2.89
CA LYS A 22 -11.30 12.65 -3.11
C LYS A 22 -12.01 11.57 -2.31
N GLU A 23 -12.87 11.94 -1.37
CA GLU A 23 -13.54 11.01 -0.44
C GLU A 23 -14.40 9.97 -1.17
N ASP A 24 -14.99 10.34 -2.29
CA ASP A 24 -15.92 9.52 -3.06
C ASP A 24 -15.31 8.87 -4.32
N ILE A 25 -13.98 8.88 -4.46
CA ILE A 25 -13.30 8.41 -5.68
C ILE A 25 -13.70 6.97 -6.06
N LEU A 26 -13.91 6.11 -5.06
CA LEU A 26 -14.31 4.73 -5.27
C LEU A 26 -15.80 4.54 -5.58
N SER A 27 -16.59 5.61 -5.60
CA SER A 27 -17.99 5.59 -6.05
C SER A 27 -18.09 5.57 -7.59
N ASP A 28 -17.03 5.97 -8.29
CA ASP A 28 -16.96 5.93 -9.75
C ASP A 28 -16.82 4.47 -10.23
N THR A 29 -17.74 4.04 -11.07
CA THR A 29 -17.84 2.67 -11.59
C THR A 29 -16.59 2.18 -12.33
N LYS A 30 -15.77 3.10 -12.85
CA LYS A 30 -14.49 2.73 -13.48
C LYS A 30 -13.52 2.01 -12.53
N TYR A 31 -13.74 2.16 -11.20
CA TYR A 31 -12.92 1.50 -10.18
C TYR A 31 -13.55 0.21 -9.64
N ASP A 32 -14.73 -0.18 -10.10
CA ASP A 32 -15.43 -1.36 -9.57
C ASP A 32 -14.60 -2.64 -9.67
N ALA A 33 -13.83 -2.81 -10.74
CA ALA A 33 -12.96 -3.98 -10.92
C ALA A 33 -11.83 -4.12 -9.87
N ILE A 34 -11.50 -3.07 -9.11
CA ILE A 34 -10.55 -3.15 -7.99
C ILE A 34 -11.03 -4.15 -6.93
N PHE A 35 -12.35 -4.28 -6.77
CA PHE A 35 -12.98 -5.16 -5.78
C PHE A 35 -13.19 -6.60 -6.28
N SER A 36 -12.66 -6.95 -7.45
CA SER A 36 -12.85 -8.28 -8.06
C SER A 36 -12.27 -9.42 -7.22
N VAL A 37 -11.17 -9.18 -6.51
CA VAL A 37 -10.51 -10.17 -5.65
C VAL A 37 -11.42 -10.57 -4.49
N GLU A 38 -12.20 -9.63 -3.94
CA GLU A 38 -13.15 -9.90 -2.85
C GLU A 38 -14.23 -10.88 -3.31
N GLU A 39 -14.73 -10.71 -4.53
CA GLU A 39 -15.73 -11.62 -5.09
C GLU A 39 -15.15 -13.00 -5.42
N VAL A 40 -13.92 -13.07 -5.92
CA VAL A 40 -13.21 -14.34 -6.12
C VAL A 40 -13.04 -15.09 -4.80
N ASN A 41 -12.62 -14.38 -3.74
CA ASN A 41 -12.46 -14.96 -2.42
C ASN A 41 -13.82 -15.43 -1.85
N ARG A 42 -14.88 -14.65 -2.01
CA ARG A 42 -16.23 -15.01 -1.57
C ARG A 42 -16.70 -16.29 -2.24
N LEU A 43 -16.59 -16.39 -3.56
CA LEU A 43 -16.97 -17.59 -4.31
C LEU A 43 -16.18 -18.82 -3.86
N ALA A 44 -14.87 -18.65 -3.60
CA ALA A 44 -14.00 -19.74 -3.18
C ALA A 44 -14.29 -20.19 -1.73
N LEU A 45 -14.50 -19.26 -0.80
CA LEU A 45 -14.63 -19.56 0.62
C LEU A 45 -16.06 -19.91 1.02
N GLU A 46 -17.05 -19.23 0.46
CA GLU A 46 -18.46 -19.38 0.86
C GLU A 46 -19.19 -20.40 -0.03
N GLU A 47 -18.91 -20.43 -1.33
CA GLU A 47 -19.58 -21.30 -2.29
C GLU A 47 -18.76 -22.55 -2.65
N GLY A 48 -17.50 -22.63 -2.19
CA GLY A 48 -16.62 -23.77 -2.45
C GLY A 48 -16.19 -23.89 -3.91
N VAL A 49 -16.31 -22.83 -4.71
CA VAL A 49 -15.86 -22.81 -6.10
C VAL A 49 -14.33 -22.85 -6.13
N PRO A 50 -13.68 -23.76 -6.92
CA PRO A 50 -12.23 -23.73 -7.07
C PRO A 50 -11.74 -22.34 -7.49
N PHE A 51 -10.72 -21.81 -6.82
CA PHE A 51 -10.25 -20.44 -7.00
C PHE A 51 -10.05 -20.03 -8.46
N ARG A 52 -9.48 -20.94 -9.28
CA ARG A 52 -9.27 -20.69 -10.71
C ARG A 52 -10.57 -20.52 -11.49
N GLU A 53 -11.61 -21.26 -11.11
CA GLU A 53 -12.93 -21.14 -11.75
C GLU A 53 -13.65 -19.87 -11.26
N ALA A 54 -13.56 -19.55 -9.98
CA ALA A 54 -14.06 -18.29 -9.42
C ALA A 54 -13.41 -17.10 -10.14
N TYR A 55 -12.10 -17.14 -10.33
CA TYR A 55 -11.37 -16.08 -11.04
C TYR A 55 -11.87 -15.89 -12.49
N LYS A 56 -12.11 -16.99 -13.21
CA LYS A 56 -12.64 -16.93 -14.57
C LYS A 56 -14.07 -16.39 -14.61
N GLN A 57 -14.91 -16.81 -13.67
CA GLN A 57 -16.29 -16.34 -13.58
C GLN A 57 -16.36 -14.83 -13.34
N VAL A 58 -15.57 -14.33 -12.37
CA VAL A 58 -15.49 -12.90 -12.08
C VAL A 58 -14.91 -12.13 -13.26
N GLY A 59 -13.84 -12.64 -13.90
CA GLY A 59 -13.27 -12.04 -15.11
C GLY A 59 -14.30 -11.90 -16.23
N ALA A 60 -15.07 -12.96 -16.51
CA ALA A 60 -16.14 -12.93 -17.50
C ALA A 60 -17.26 -11.95 -17.14
N SER A 61 -17.61 -11.81 -15.87
CA SER A 61 -18.63 -10.84 -15.42
C SER A 61 -18.18 -9.39 -15.62
N ILE A 62 -16.89 -9.11 -15.40
CA ILE A 62 -16.30 -7.79 -15.67
C ILE A 62 -16.32 -7.50 -17.18
N GLU A 63 -15.89 -8.45 -18.00
CA GLU A 63 -15.85 -8.32 -19.45
C GLU A 63 -17.25 -8.06 -20.05
N ASN A 64 -18.27 -8.75 -19.50
CA ASN A 64 -19.66 -8.60 -19.94
C ASN A 64 -20.37 -7.40 -19.29
N GLY A 65 -19.72 -6.64 -18.41
CA GLY A 65 -20.32 -5.49 -17.73
C GLY A 65 -21.41 -5.85 -16.72
N THR A 66 -21.43 -7.09 -16.24
CA THR A 66 -22.43 -7.59 -15.26
C THR A 66 -21.87 -7.68 -13.83
N PHE A 67 -20.60 -7.34 -13.65
CA PHE A 67 -19.94 -7.37 -12.35
C PHE A 67 -20.54 -6.32 -11.41
N VAL A 68 -20.94 -6.76 -10.23
CA VAL A 68 -21.40 -5.88 -9.14
C VAL A 68 -20.43 -6.03 -7.98
N PRO A 69 -19.64 -4.99 -7.67
CA PRO A 69 -18.61 -5.08 -6.63
C PRO A 69 -19.21 -5.11 -5.23
N ASN A 70 -18.66 -5.95 -4.36
CA ASN A 70 -18.82 -5.78 -2.92
C ASN A 70 -17.75 -4.81 -2.42
N LYS A 71 -18.15 -3.57 -2.11
CA LYS A 71 -17.25 -2.52 -1.62
C LYS A 71 -17.05 -2.56 -0.10
N ASN A 72 -17.67 -3.51 0.59
CA ASN A 72 -17.53 -3.67 2.03
C ASN A 72 -16.32 -4.58 2.32
N ILE A 73 -15.16 -3.95 2.51
CA ILE A 73 -13.91 -4.65 2.79
C ILE A 73 -13.76 -4.78 4.31
N ASN A 74 -13.59 -6.01 4.79
CA ASN A 74 -13.37 -6.30 6.21
C ASN A 74 -12.13 -7.18 6.38
N HIS A 75 -10.96 -6.64 6.08
CA HIS A 75 -9.69 -7.34 6.25
C HIS A 75 -9.16 -7.17 7.67
N THR A 76 -8.67 -8.25 8.25
CA THR A 76 -8.13 -8.28 9.63
C THR A 76 -6.63 -8.51 9.70
N HIS A 77 -6.00 -8.94 8.62
CA HIS A 77 -4.55 -9.18 8.58
C HIS A 77 -3.75 -7.88 8.63
N GLN A 78 -2.56 -7.95 9.21
CA GLN A 78 -1.68 -6.79 9.37
C GLN A 78 -1.30 -6.18 8.01
N GLY A 79 -1.35 -4.86 7.91
CA GLY A 79 -1.06 -4.10 6.70
C GLY A 79 -2.22 -3.99 5.71
N SER A 80 -3.37 -4.58 6.01
CA SER A 80 -4.56 -4.47 5.17
C SER A 80 -5.38 -3.21 5.45
N ILE A 81 -6.31 -2.90 4.54
CA ILE A 81 -7.34 -1.86 4.76
C ILE A 81 -8.14 -2.22 6.01
N GLY A 82 -8.18 -1.31 6.99
CA GLY A 82 -8.81 -1.53 8.30
C GLY A 82 -7.85 -2.01 9.40
N ASN A 83 -6.64 -2.48 9.06
CA ASN A 83 -5.61 -2.86 10.02
C ASN A 83 -4.21 -2.50 9.50
N LEU A 84 -3.97 -1.21 9.26
CA LEU A 84 -2.73 -0.69 8.65
C LEU A 84 -1.51 -0.86 9.55
N CYS A 85 -1.70 -0.95 10.88
CA CYS A 85 -0.63 -1.06 11.87
C CYS A 85 0.38 0.10 11.84
N ASN A 86 -0.05 1.32 11.53
CA ASN A 86 0.83 2.48 11.39
C ASN A 86 1.61 2.78 12.68
N ASP A 87 0.99 2.61 13.84
CA ASP A 87 1.61 2.73 15.16
C ASP A 87 2.76 1.74 15.37
N MET A 88 2.59 0.51 14.92
CA MET A 88 3.66 -0.51 14.99
C MET A 88 4.81 -0.20 14.04
N ILE A 89 4.49 0.34 12.84
CA ILE A 89 5.50 0.76 11.86
C ILE A 89 6.30 1.94 12.42
N GLU A 90 5.64 2.93 13.00
CA GLU A 90 6.28 4.08 13.63
C GLU A 90 7.18 3.67 14.81
N ALA A 91 6.68 2.82 15.72
CA ALA A 91 7.45 2.33 16.83
C ALA A 91 8.71 1.57 16.38
N LYS A 92 8.59 0.73 15.33
CA LYS A 92 9.73 0.02 14.75
C LYS A 92 10.74 0.98 14.11
N MET A 93 10.26 1.99 13.38
CA MET A 93 11.11 3.02 12.78
C MET A 93 11.90 3.78 13.86
N ASN A 94 11.22 4.25 14.89
CA ASN A 94 11.85 4.98 16.00
C ASN A 94 12.93 4.13 16.69
N SER A 95 12.66 2.86 16.96
CA SER A 95 13.65 1.94 17.51
C SER A 95 14.88 1.76 16.63
N ILE A 96 14.69 1.72 15.31
CA ILE A 96 15.82 1.63 14.36
C ILE A 96 16.63 2.93 14.37
N ILE A 97 15.97 4.08 14.36
CA ILE A 97 16.63 5.41 14.37
C ILE A 97 17.43 5.60 15.66
N GLU A 98 16.86 5.25 16.81
CA GLU A 98 17.55 5.33 18.10
C GLU A 98 18.79 4.43 18.17
N GLY A 99 18.74 3.25 17.57
CA GLY A 99 19.86 2.30 17.53
C GLY A 99 20.89 2.59 16.41
N PHE A 100 20.61 3.54 15.53
CA PHE A 100 21.49 3.78 14.38
C PHE A 100 22.70 4.64 14.77
N PRO A 101 23.93 4.23 14.41
CA PRO A 101 25.16 4.90 14.87
C PRO A 101 25.52 6.15 14.04
N PHE A 102 24.62 7.14 13.96
CA PHE A 102 24.80 8.37 13.18
C PHE A 102 26.13 9.07 13.49
N ASN A 103 26.45 9.26 14.77
CA ASN A 103 27.68 9.93 15.17
C ASN A 103 28.96 9.24 14.69
N THR A 104 28.93 7.90 14.60
CA THR A 104 30.07 7.12 14.10
C THR A 104 30.24 7.32 12.61
N ILE A 105 29.14 7.35 11.88
CA ILE A 105 29.11 7.57 10.44
C ILE A 105 29.57 8.99 10.12
N ASP A 106 29.06 10.00 10.79
CA ASP A 106 29.43 11.41 10.61
C ASP A 106 30.92 11.62 10.90
N SER A 107 31.44 11.00 11.96
CA SER A 107 32.85 11.05 12.31
C SER A 107 33.73 10.39 11.24
N ALA A 108 33.29 9.30 10.64
CA ALA A 108 34.00 8.64 9.54
C ALA A 108 33.99 9.48 8.27
N ILE A 109 32.86 10.06 7.90
CA ILE A 109 32.72 10.94 6.74
C ILE A 109 33.61 12.19 6.91
N ASN A 110 33.56 12.83 8.09
CA ASN A 110 34.40 14.00 8.37
C ASN A 110 35.87 13.71 8.27
N LYS A 111 36.34 12.52 8.71
CA LYS A 111 37.75 12.10 8.57
C LYS A 111 38.16 11.87 7.11
N LEU A 112 37.23 11.44 6.26
CA LEU A 112 37.50 11.22 4.84
C LEU A 112 37.50 12.51 4.03
N THR A 113 36.73 13.52 4.45
CA THR A 113 36.55 14.79 3.73
C THR A 113 37.45 15.92 4.25
N SER A 114 37.94 15.82 5.49
CA SER A 114 38.93 16.78 6.02
C SER A 114 40.31 16.50 5.40
N LYS A 115 40.75 17.43 4.56
CA LYS A 115 42.12 17.51 4.08
C LYS A 115 43.02 18.23 5.07
#